data_829d413648d5f01fa0743c5ab0774515
#
_entry.id   829d413648d5f01fa0743c5ab0774515
#
_cell.length_a   1.000
_cell.length_b   1.000
_cell.length_c   1.000
_cell.angle_alpha   90.00
_cell.angle_beta   90.00
_cell.angle_gamma   90.00
#
_symmetry.space_group_name_H-M   'P 1'
#
loop_
_entity.id
_entity.type
_entity.pdbx_description
1 polymer ?
#
loop_
_entity_poly.entity_id
_entity_poly.type
_entity_poly.pdbx_seq_one_letter_code
_entity_poly.pdbx_strand_id
1 'polypeptide(L)'
;MRMNNIYISGTGLWIPPYGITNDELMESYNAYVKKFNTDNSEEIASGTIKELSPSSSEFVEKASGIKHRYVIEKDHALDPNYMKPLIPARDINELSLLAEIGVKAGKDAMKNAGVTADDIDAVIVSTANLQRAYPAVAIEIQNELGIEGYGYDMMVACSSTTFGISNAMADITAGKAETILVINPEITTAHNNMKSRESHFIFGDVCTASVVQLNSSSKNKFKILDTKLKTVFSNNIRNEFGFINHIENKTYQEDELLFKQNGRSVFKEVCPMVVQLIEEQLNTLNLSTDDISQYWMHQANINLNKWILNKLLDGDVDEKRAPNVLDEFGNTGSAGSLIAFHKFNHLEKGQKGLICSFGGGYSICSIIIEKE
;
A
#
# COMPACT_ATOMS: atom_id res chain seq x y z
N MET A 1 -8.64 27.10 16.41
CA MET A 1 -9.14 25.73 16.67
C MET A 1 -8.25 25.10 17.74
N ARG A 2 -8.80 24.47 18.79
CA ARG A 2 -8.00 23.65 19.70
C ARG A 2 -7.36 22.55 18.87
N MET A 3 -6.03 22.47 18.81
CA MET A 3 -5.35 21.31 18.27
C MET A 3 -5.70 20.13 19.19
N ASN A 4 -6.61 19.29 18.75
CA ASN A 4 -6.99 18.09 19.48
C ASN A 4 -5.75 17.21 19.59
N ASN A 5 -5.51 16.62 20.76
CA ASN A 5 -4.44 15.65 20.97
C ASN A 5 -4.86 14.32 20.31
N ILE A 6 -4.64 14.21 19.00
CA ILE A 6 -4.95 13.02 18.21
C ILE A 6 -3.65 12.27 17.93
N TYR A 7 -3.67 10.97 18.14
CA TYR A 7 -2.49 10.12 18.12
C TYR A 7 -2.69 8.89 17.23
N ILE A 8 -1.62 8.43 16.58
CA ILE A 8 -1.48 7.02 16.21
C ILE A 8 -1.01 6.32 17.48
N SER A 9 -1.85 5.50 18.09
CA SER A 9 -1.62 4.90 19.40
C SER A 9 -1.19 3.44 19.35
N GLY A 10 -1.39 2.78 18.22
CA GLY A 10 -0.96 1.42 17.94
C GLY A 10 -1.02 1.12 16.46
N THR A 11 -0.13 0.24 15.99
CA THR A 11 -0.13 -0.28 14.62
C THR A 11 -0.09 -1.80 14.65
N GLY A 12 -0.63 -2.45 13.63
CA GLY A 12 -0.65 -3.89 13.46
C GLY A 12 -0.23 -4.29 12.05
N LEU A 13 0.32 -5.50 11.95
CA LEU A 13 0.81 -6.07 10.71
C LEU A 13 0.45 -7.55 10.63
N TRP A 14 -0.19 -7.94 9.53
CA TRP A 14 -0.37 -9.34 9.17
C TRP A 14 0.36 -9.62 7.86
N ILE A 15 1.15 -10.69 7.85
CA ILE A 15 1.97 -11.12 6.72
C ILE A 15 1.39 -12.43 6.20
N PRO A 16 1.18 -12.58 4.87
CA PRO A 16 0.76 -13.83 4.26
C PRO A 16 1.72 -14.99 4.52
N PRO A 17 1.24 -16.25 4.44
CA PRO A 17 2.03 -17.42 4.81
C PRO A 17 3.12 -17.79 3.79
N TYR A 18 3.03 -17.32 2.54
CA TYR A 18 3.97 -17.71 1.49
C TYR A 18 4.87 -16.56 1.08
N GLY A 19 6.15 -16.89 0.80
CA GLY A 19 7.12 -15.98 0.23
C GLY A 19 7.54 -16.42 -1.17
N ILE A 20 7.83 -15.46 -2.04
CA ILE A 20 8.38 -15.68 -3.39
C ILE A 20 9.66 -14.85 -3.51
N THR A 21 10.78 -15.51 -3.79
CA THR A 21 12.06 -14.88 -4.13
C THR A 21 12.08 -14.44 -5.60
N ASN A 22 13.04 -13.57 -5.95
CA ASN A 22 13.24 -13.25 -7.35
C ASN A 22 13.62 -14.47 -8.20
N ASP A 23 14.42 -15.39 -7.65
CA ASP A 23 14.86 -16.59 -8.40
C ASP A 23 13.67 -17.49 -8.74
N GLU A 24 12.79 -17.79 -7.78
CA GLU A 24 11.57 -18.57 -8.02
C GLU A 24 10.66 -17.89 -9.06
N LEU A 25 10.51 -16.57 -8.96
CA LEU A 25 9.71 -15.80 -9.92
C LEU A 25 10.33 -15.82 -11.33
N MET A 26 11.67 -15.71 -11.44
CA MET A 26 12.36 -15.76 -12.73
C MET A 26 12.30 -17.14 -13.37
N GLU A 27 12.41 -18.20 -12.58
CA GLU A 27 12.23 -19.57 -13.08
C GLU A 27 10.84 -19.72 -13.74
N SER A 28 9.78 -19.31 -13.03
CA SER A 28 8.41 -19.35 -13.53
C SER A 28 8.22 -18.47 -14.76
N TYR A 29 8.61 -17.19 -14.70
CA TYR A 29 8.44 -16.25 -15.80
C TYR A 29 9.20 -16.69 -17.06
N ASN A 30 10.44 -17.15 -16.94
CA ASN A 30 11.24 -17.58 -18.07
C ASN A 30 10.71 -18.89 -18.69
N ALA A 31 10.12 -19.78 -17.89
CA ALA A 31 9.40 -20.95 -18.41
C ALA A 31 8.17 -20.54 -19.22
N TYR A 32 7.39 -19.56 -18.73
CA TYR A 32 6.29 -18.98 -19.49
C TYR A 32 6.77 -18.35 -20.82
N VAL A 33 7.82 -17.53 -20.80
CA VAL A 33 8.41 -16.90 -22.00
C VAL A 33 8.81 -17.95 -23.02
N LYS A 34 9.51 -19.00 -22.59
CA LYS A 34 9.94 -20.10 -23.48
C LYS A 34 8.73 -20.79 -24.12
N LYS A 35 7.72 -21.11 -23.31
CA LYS A 35 6.49 -21.73 -23.79
C LYS A 35 5.79 -20.84 -24.81
N PHE A 36 5.56 -19.56 -24.46
CA PHE A 36 4.91 -18.59 -25.34
C PHE A 36 5.62 -18.45 -26.69
N ASN A 37 6.95 -18.29 -26.70
CA ASN A 37 7.71 -18.13 -27.92
C ASN A 37 7.72 -19.41 -28.79
N THR A 38 7.67 -20.58 -28.15
CA THR A 38 7.56 -21.85 -28.86
C THR A 38 6.17 -22.03 -29.50
N ASP A 39 5.11 -21.78 -28.73
CA ASP A 39 3.72 -21.96 -29.15
C ASP A 39 3.32 -20.97 -30.26
N ASN A 40 3.96 -19.78 -30.33
CA ASN A 40 3.69 -18.72 -31.29
C ASN A 40 4.84 -18.53 -32.29
N SER A 41 5.64 -19.58 -32.57
CA SER A 41 6.86 -19.46 -33.39
C SER A 41 6.61 -19.00 -34.82
N GLU A 42 5.49 -19.40 -35.45
CA GLU A 42 5.12 -19.00 -36.81
C GLU A 42 4.70 -17.51 -36.85
N GLU A 43 3.89 -17.06 -35.92
CA GLU A 43 3.44 -15.67 -35.80
C GLU A 43 4.59 -14.72 -35.46
N ILE A 44 5.56 -15.18 -34.64
CA ILE A 44 6.77 -14.44 -34.36
C ILE A 44 7.64 -14.32 -35.61
N ALA A 45 7.84 -15.42 -36.33
CA ALA A 45 8.61 -15.42 -37.57
C ALA A 45 7.99 -14.53 -38.67
N SER A 46 6.67 -14.44 -38.73
CA SER A 46 5.95 -13.52 -39.61
C SER A 46 5.93 -12.06 -39.16
N GLY A 47 6.34 -11.78 -37.93
CA GLY A 47 6.29 -10.45 -37.33
C GLY A 47 4.90 -10.01 -36.83
N THR A 48 3.93 -10.91 -36.81
CA THR A 48 2.56 -10.65 -36.33
C THR A 48 2.51 -10.50 -34.79
N ILE A 49 3.31 -11.32 -34.11
CA ILE A 49 3.44 -11.29 -32.63
C ILE A 49 4.90 -10.98 -32.30
N LYS A 50 5.09 -10.14 -31.26
CA LYS A 50 6.44 -9.83 -30.77
C LYS A 50 6.94 -10.93 -29.86
N GLU A 51 8.17 -11.39 -30.11
CA GLU A 51 8.86 -12.30 -29.22
C GLU A 51 9.00 -11.72 -27.80
N LEU A 52 8.70 -12.54 -26.80
CA LEU A 52 8.89 -12.17 -25.38
C LEU A 52 10.36 -12.37 -25.00
N SER A 53 10.87 -11.46 -24.18
CA SER A 53 12.23 -11.51 -23.64
C SER A 53 12.25 -12.05 -22.24
N PRO A 54 13.24 -12.89 -21.87
CA PRO A 54 13.41 -13.37 -20.51
C PRO A 54 13.75 -12.24 -19.55
N SER A 55 13.66 -12.51 -18.24
CA SER A 55 14.03 -11.60 -17.18
C SER A 55 15.09 -12.23 -16.26
N SER A 56 15.66 -11.47 -15.32
CA SER A 56 16.61 -11.97 -14.33
C SER A 56 16.42 -11.30 -12.97
N SER A 57 16.88 -11.98 -11.92
CA SER A 57 16.84 -11.45 -10.55
C SER A 57 17.62 -10.15 -10.41
N GLU A 58 18.77 -10.02 -11.09
CA GLU A 58 19.58 -8.79 -11.10
C GLU A 58 18.84 -7.62 -11.78
N PHE A 59 18.10 -7.91 -12.86
CA PHE A 59 17.28 -6.89 -13.51
C PHE A 59 16.19 -6.38 -12.55
N VAL A 60 15.48 -7.27 -11.86
CA VAL A 60 14.43 -6.93 -10.91
C VAL A 60 15.00 -6.10 -9.76
N GLU A 61 16.09 -6.55 -9.14
CA GLU A 61 16.72 -5.86 -8.02
C GLU A 61 17.23 -4.46 -8.43
N LYS A 62 17.89 -4.34 -9.56
CA LYS A 62 18.38 -3.05 -10.09
C LYS A 62 17.24 -2.10 -10.46
N ALA A 63 16.17 -2.61 -11.04
CA ALA A 63 15.03 -1.80 -11.50
C ALA A 63 14.14 -1.30 -10.36
N SER A 64 14.01 -2.06 -9.26
CA SER A 64 13.03 -1.80 -8.21
C SER A 64 13.59 -1.77 -6.79
N GLY A 65 14.63 -2.54 -6.50
CA GLY A 65 15.12 -2.82 -5.15
C GLY A 65 14.44 -4.02 -4.49
N ILE A 66 13.52 -4.71 -5.18
CA ILE A 66 12.77 -5.85 -4.64
C ILE A 66 13.61 -7.13 -4.74
N LYS A 67 13.66 -7.91 -3.66
CA LYS A 67 14.34 -9.21 -3.59
C LYS A 67 13.36 -10.35 -3.28
N HIS A 68 12.31 -10.02 -2.52
CA HIS A 68 11.31 -10.96 -2.03
C HIS A 68 9.95 -10.28 -1.95
N ARG A 69 8.86 -11.05 -1.92
CA ARG A 69 7.50 -10.61 -1.61
C ARG A 69 6.72 -11.70 -0.92
N TYR A 70 5.82 -11.31 -0.03
CA TYR A 70 4.84 -12.21 0.56
C TYR A 70 3.59 -12.24 -0.30
N VAL A 71 2.95 -13.42 -0.39
CA VAL A 71 1.75 -13.63 -1.22
C VAL A 71 0.76 -14.54 -0.51
N ILE A 72 -0.52 -14.32 -0.79
CA ILE A 72 -1.60 -15.15 -0.24
C ILE A 72 -1.70 -16.51 -0.93
N GLU A 73 -1.29 -16.60 -2.19
CA GLU A 73 -1.31 -17.79 -3.02
C GLU A 73 -0.05 -17.84 -3.90
N LYS A 74 0.70 -18.94 -3.84
CA LYS A 74 2.00 -19.10 -4.48
C LYS A 74 1.98 -20.05 -5.68
N ASP A 75 1.24 -21.15 -5.55
CA ASP A 75 1.38 -22.28 -6.47
C ASP A 75 0.94 -21.92 -7.89
N HIS A 76 -0.24 -21.32 -8.06
CA HIS A 76 -0.73 -20.88 -9.37
C HIS A 76 -0.04 -19.59 -9.84
N ALA A 77 0.34 -18.71 -8.89
CA ALA A 77 1.11 -17.51 -9.21
C ALA A 77 2.45 -17.86 -9.89
N LEU A 78 3.08 -18.96 -9.49
CA LEU A 78 4.33 -19.46 -10.08
C LEU A 78 4.15 -20.54 -11.16
N ASP A 79 2.94 -21.02 -11.44
CA ASP A 79 2.72 -21.97 -12.54
C ASP A 79 2.76 -21.23 -13.89
N PRO A 80 3.69 -21.57 -14.81
CA PRO A 80 3.79 -20.92 -16.12
C PRO A 80 2.53 -21.01 -17.00
N ASN A 81 1.58 -21.89 -16.66
CA ASN A 81 0.31 -22.02 -17.38
C ASN A 81 -0.76 -21.04 -16.86
N TYR A 82 -0.63 -20.55 -15.62
CA TYR A 82 -1.57 -19.63 -14.97
C TYR A 82 -1.00 -18.22 -14.87
N MET A 83 0.15 -18.07 -14.20
CA MET A 83 0.80 -16.78 -13.96
C MET A 83 -0.14 -15.75 -13.30
N LYS A 84 -0.91 -16.21 -12.34
CA LYS A 84 -1.80 -15.40 -11.49
C LYS A 84 -2.20 -16.19 -10.25
N PRO A 85 -2.45 -15.54 -9.10
CA PRO A 85 -2.96 -16.23 -7.94
C PRO A 85 -4.37 -16.76 -8.21
N LEU A 86 -4.66 -17.97 -7.74
CA LEU A 86 -5.99 -18.57 -7.77
C LEU A 86 -6.56 -18.57 -6.37
N ILE A 87 -7.39 -17.59 -6.06
CA ILE A 87 -8.02 -17.43 -4.75
C ILE A 87 -9.42 -18.04 -4.83
N PRO A 88 -9.72 -19.11 -4.06
CA PRO A 88 -11.04 -19.74 -4.07
C PRO A 88 -12.14 -18.77 -3.64
N ALA A 89 -13.31 -18.90 -4.27
CA ALA A 89 -14.51 -18.24 -3.78
C ALA A 89 -14.87 -18.74 -2.38
N ARG A 90 -15.36 -17.87 -1.53
CA ARG A 90 -15.80 -18.18 -0.17
C ARG A 90 -17.31 -18.26 -0.08
N ASP A 91 -17.83 -19.09 0.84
CA ASP A 91 -19.24 -19.12 1.16
C ASP A 91 -19.69 -17.78 1.75
N ILE A 92 -20.97 -17.42 1.56
CA ILE A 92 -21.53 -16.16 2.06
C ILE A 92 -21.49 -16.04 3.59
N ASN A 93 -21.41 -17.17 4.31
CA ASN A 93 -21.30 -17.21 5.76
C ASN A 93 -19.84 -17.19 6.27
N GLU A 94 -18.87 -17.22 5.38
CA GLU A 94 -17.46 -17.08 5.72
C GLU A 94 -17.02 -15.60 5.59
N LEU A 95 -16.07 -15.19 6.42
CA LEU A 95 -15.44 -13.88 6.26
C LEU A 95 -14.82 -13.75 4.86
N SER A 96 -15.03 -12.61 4.23
CA SER A 96 -14.32 -12.29 2.99
C SER A 96 -12.81 -12.26 3.25
N LEU A 97 -12.00 -12.50 2.21
CA LEU A 97 -10.55 -12.56 2.35
C LEU A 97 -9.99 -11.27 2.96
N LEU A 98 -10.43 -10.11 2.46
CA LEU A 98 -9.97 -8.83 2.99
C LEU A 98 -10.41 -8.60 4.43
N ALA A 99 -11.62 -9.08 4.82
CA ALA A 99 -12.07 -8.99 6.20
C ALA A 99 -11.26 -9.90 7.12
N GLU A 100 -11.00 -11.14 6.74
CA GLU A 100 -10.19 -12.07 7.54
C GLU A 100 -8.80 -11.51 7.86
N ILE A 101 -8.07 -11.04 6.84
CA ILE A 101 -6.73 -10.47 7.05
C ILE A 101 -6.80 -9.12 7.80
N GLY A 102 -7.88 -8.36 7.57
CA GLY A 102 -8.16 -7.11 8.29
C GLY A 102 -8.38 -7.33 9.79
N VAL A 103 -9.14 -8.34 10.16
CA VAL A 103 -9.35 -8.73 11.57
C VAL A 103 -8.03 -9.10 12.25
N LYS A 104 -7.15 -9.83 11.55
CA LYS A 104 -5.84 -10.22 12.10
C LYS A 104 -4.95 -9.01 12.37
N ALA A 105 -4.79 -8.12 11.40
CA ALA A 105 -4.00 -6.89 11.58
C ALA A 105 -4.66 -5.92 12.57
N GLY A 106 -6.00 -5.83 12.54
CA GLY A 106 -6.77 -5.00 13.48
C GLY A 106 -6.58 -5.42 14.94
N LYS A 107 -6.65 -6.72 15.23
CA LYS A 107 -6.38 -7.26 16.58
C LYS A 107 -4.97 -6.94 17.07
N ASP A 108 -3.97 -7.00 16.18
CA ASP A 108 -2.60 -6.64 16.52
C ASP A 108 -2.47 -5.13 16.82
N ALA A 109 -3.08 -4.27 16.00
CA ALA A 109 -3.10 -2.81 16.22
C ALA A 109 -3.80 -2.44 17.54
N MET A 110 -4.97 -3.04 17.84
CA MET A 110 -5.72 -2.83 19.09
C MET A 110 -4.89 -3.25 20.30
N LYS A 111 -4.24 -4.42 20.24
CA LYS A 111 -3.34 -4.90 21.30
C LYS A 111 -2.19 -3.91 21.55
N ASN A 112 -1.56 -3.42 20.49
CA ASN A 112 -0.44 -2.48 20.60
C ASN A 112 -0.87 -1.09 21.09
N ALA A 113 -2.12 -0.69 20.83
CA ALA A 113 -2.73 0.53 21.35
C ALA A 113 -3.20 0.38 22.81
N GLY A 114 -3.41 -0.86 23.28
CA GLY A 114 -3.99 -1.15 24.59
C GLY A 114 -5.50 -0.88 24.67
N VAL A 115 -6.23 -1.12 23.56
CA VAL A 115 -7.68 -0.91 23.47
C VAL A 115 -8.41 -2.22 23.15
N THR A 116 -9.70 -2.25 23.53
CA THR A 116 -10.63 -3.35 23.26
C THR A 116 -11.66 -2.93 22.18
N ALA A 117 -12.55 -3.81 21.80
CA ALA A 117 -13.65 -3.49 20.88
C ALA A 117 -14.56 -2.39 21.41
N ASP A 118 -14.79 -2.37 22.71
CA ASP A 118 -15.67 -1.39 23.39
C ASP A 118 -15.09 0.05 23.34
N ASP A 119 -13.80 0.18 23.08
CA ASP A 119 -13.12 1.48 23.00
C ASP A 119 -13.15 2.05 21.56
N ILE A 120 -13.56 1.27 20.54
CA ILE A 120 -13.54 1.65 19.12
C ILE A 120 -14.91 2.15 18.69
N ASP A 121 -14.97 3.36 18.18
CA ASP A 121 -16.21 4.00 17.69
C ASP A 121 -16.44 3.76 16.18
N ALA A 122 -15.37 3.51 15.42
CA ALA A 122 -15.50 3.32 13.98
C ALA A 122 -14.38 2.44 13.39
N VAL A 123 -14.71 1.79 12.27
CA VAL A 123 -13.77 1.03 11.43
C VAL A 123 -13.72 1.66 10.04
N ILE A 124 -12.51 2.01 9.58
CA ILE A 124 -12.26 2.47 8.20
C ILE A 124 -11.40 1.43 7.51
N VAL A 125 -11.92 0.81 6.45
CA VAL A 125 -11.07 0.03 5.52
C VAL A 125 -10.61 0.97 4.41
N SER A 126 -9.29 1.12 4.30
CA SER A 126 -8.67 2.01 3.33
C SER A 126 -7.63 1.23 2.54
N THR A 127 -7.94 0.86 1.29
CA THR A 127 -7.17 -0.09 0.48
C THR A 127 -7.03 0.35 -0.97
N ALA A 128 -6.03 -0.17 -1.66
CA ALA A 128 -5.89 0.09 -3.10
C ALA A 128 -6.96 -0.62 -3.94
N ASN A 129 -7.50 -1.75 -3.46
CA ASN A 129 -8.51 -2.54 -4.15
C ASN A 129 -9.52 -3.15 -3.18
N LEU A 130 -10.80 -2.86 -3.38
CA LEU A 130 -11.88 -3.47 -2.63
C LEU A 130 -12.31 -4.81 -3.24
N GLN A 131 -12.66 -5.76 -2.40
CA GLN A 131 -13.11 -7.10 -2.81
C GLN A 131 -14.50 -7.06 -3.46
N ARG A 132 -15.35 -6.12 -3.03
CA ARG A 132 -16.74 -5.95 -3.51
C ARG A 132 -17.24 -4.52 -3.26
N ALA A 133 -18.35 -4.18 -3.90
CA ALA A 133 -18.97 -2.86 -3.73
C ALA A 133 -19.78 -2.75 -2.42
N TYR A 134 -20.46 -3.82 -2.00
CA TYR A 134 -21.27 -3.89 -0.78
C TYR A 134 -21.57 -5.34 -0.39
N PRO A 135 -21.82 -5.63 0.93
CA PRO A 135 -21.60 -4.72 2.04
C PRO A 135 -20.13 -4.30 2.14
N ALA A 136 -19.86 -3.15 2.80
CA ALA A 136 -18.50 -2.69 3.02
C ALA A 136 -17.70 -3.72 3.83
N VAL A 137 -16.42 -3.89 3.49
CA VAL A 137 -15.49 -4.78 4.21
C VAL A 137 -15.29 -4.30 5.65
N ALA A 138 -15.31 -2.99 5.86
CA ALA A 138 -15.25 -2.39 7.20
C ALA A 138 -16.39 -2.84 8.11
N ILE A 139 -17.62 -2.96 7.58
CA ILE A 139 -18.79 -3.42 8.36
C ILE A 139 -18.66 -4.91 8.72
N GLU A 140 -18.11 -5.72 7.84
CA GLU A 140 -17.85 -7.13 8.10
C GLU A 140 -16.79 -7.31 9.20
N ILE A 141 -15.69 -6.52 9.15
CA ILE A 141 -14.65 -6.50 10.18
C ILE A 141 -15.22 -6.00 11.51
N GLN A 142 -16.02 -4.92 11.48
CA GLN A 142 -16.70 -4.37 12.65
C GLN A 142 -17.53 -5.43 13.37
N ASN A 143 -18.35 -6.17 12.62
CA ASN A 143 -19.18 -7.26 13.16
C ASN A 143 -18.32 -8.38 13.78
N GLU A 144 -17.27 -8.81 13.09
CA GLU A 144 -16.39 -9.90 13.56
C GLU A 144 -15.58 -9.51 14.81
N LEU A 145 -15.22 -8.25 14.94
CA LEU A 145 -14.51 -7.73 16.12
C LEU A 145 -15.44 -7.39 17.28
N GLY A 146 -16.78 -7.37 17.06
CA GLY A 146 -17.76 -6.95 18.07
C GLY A 146 -17.70 -5.47 18.39
N ILE A 147 -17.35 -4.63 17.41
CA ILE A 147 -17.24 -3.18 17.58
C ILE A 147 -18.62 -2.55 17.35
N GLU A 148 -19.09 -1.75 18.30
CA GLU A 148 -20.26 -0.88 18.14
C GLU A 148 -19.90 0.40 17.38
N GLY A 149 -20.86 1.03 16.71
CA GLY A 149 -20.63 2.29 16.00
C GLY A 149 -20.80 2.18 14.48
N TYR A 150 -19.87 2.73 13.68
CA TYR A 150 -20.01 2.76 12.22
C TYR A 150 -18.74 2.29 11.49
N GLY A 151 -18.92 1.86 10.22
CA GLY A 151 -17.81 1.47 9.36
C GLY A 151 -18.05 1.84 7.91
N TYR A 152 -16.98 2.14 7.17
CA TYR A 152 -17.00 2.38 5.74
C TYR A 152 -15.68 2.05 5.06
N ASP A 153 -15.78 1.78 3.75
CA ASP A 153 -14.61 1.55 2.90
C ASP A 153 -14.24 2.80 2.12
N MET A 154 -12.96 2.99 1.87
CA MET A 154 -12.44 4.02 0.97
C MET A 154 -11.27 3.50 0.12
N MET A 155 -11.08 4.10 -1.06
CA MET A 155 -10.08 3.68 -2.03
C MET A 155 -9.42 4.89 -2.68
N VAL A 156 -8.09 5.03 -2.48
CA VAL A 156 -7.24 6.09 -3.03
C VAL A 156 -5.91 5.49 -3.51
N ALA A 157 -5.98 4.35 -4.19
CA ALA A 157 -4.80 3.63 -4.67
C ALA A 157 -3.70 3.50 -3.59
N CYS A 158 -2.44 3.72 -3.96
CA CYS A 158 -1.30 3.57 -3.03
C CYS A 158 -1.26 4.59 -1.88
N SER A 159 -2.12 5.60 -1.88
CA SER A 159 -2.21 6.57 -0.78
C SER A 159 -3.31 6.24 0.23
N SER A 160 -4.05 5.13 0.05
CA SER A 160 -5.22 4.82 0.87
C SER A 160 -4.90 4.82 2.36
N THR A 161 -3.81 4.21 2.80
CA THR A 161 -3.41 4.16 4.23
C THR A 161 -3.33 5.56 4.86
N THR A 162 -2.59 6.46 4.24
CA THR A 162 -2.39 7.82 4.78
C THR A 162 -3.65 8.67 4.67
N PHE A 163 -4.44 8.50 3.60
CA PHE A 163 -5.76 9.13 3.47
C PHE A 163 -6.74 8.60 4.54
N GLY A 164 -6.71 7.29 4.84
CA GLY A 164 -7.52 6.69 5.90
C GLY A 164 -7.20 7.28 7.28
N ILE A 165 -5.92 7.41 7.62
CA ILE A 165 -5.48 8.04 8.88
C ILE A 165 -5.90 9.52 8.91
N SER A 166 -5.77 10.25 7.80
CA SER A 166 -6.22 11.65 7.69
C SER A 166 -7.73 11.79 7.86
N ASN A 167 -8.53 10.86 7.31
CA ASN A 167 -9.98 10.84 7.50
C ASN A 167 -10.37 10.50 8.94
N ALA A 168 -9.69 9.54 9.58
CA ALA A 168 -9.89 9.25 10.99
C ALA A 168 -9.62 10.48 11.87
N MET A 169 -8.52 11.19 11.61
CA MET A 169 -8.23 12.47 12.28
C MET A 169 -9.34 13.51 12.06
N ALA A 170 -9.88 13.61 10.84
CA ALA A 170 -10.95 14.54 10.53
C ALA A 170 -12.26 14.19 11.25
N ASP A 171 -12.65 12.91 11.29
CA ASP A 171 -13.84 12.45 11.99
C ASP A 171 -13.74 12.66 13.51
N ILE A 172 -12.56 12.41 14.10
CA ILE A 172 -12.30 12.72 15.51
C ILE A 172 -12.34 14.23 15.78
N THR A 173 -11.74 15.03 14.91
CA THR A 173 -11.79 16.50 15.02
C THR A 173 -13.20 17.04 14.95
N ALA A 174 -14.06 16.43 14.13
CA ALA A 174 -15.48 16.75 14.00
C ALA A 174 -16.34 16.25 15.17
N GLY A 175 -15.78 15.48 16.10
CA GLY A 175 -16.48 14.91 17.27
C GLY A 175 -17.41 13.76 16.93
N LYS A 176 -17.20 13.05 15.81
CA LYS A 176 -17.99 11.88 15.42
C LYS A 176 -17.51 10.60 16.10
N ALA A 177 -16.25 10.54 16.49
CA ALA A 177 -15.59 9.42 17.14
C ALA A 177 -14.45 9.93 18.04
N GLU A 178 -14.01 9.11 18.97
CA GLU A 178 -12.80 9.34 19.78
C GLU A 178 -11.70 8.34 19.44
N THR A 179 -12.07 7.13 19.01
CA THR A 179 -11.13 6.06 18.62
C THR A 179 -11.57 5.41 17.33
N ILE A 180 -10.71 5.39 16.34
CA ILE A 180 -10.97 4.81 15.02
C ILE A 180 -9.90 3.77 14.69
N LEU A 181 -10.34 2.60 14.24
CA LEU A 181 -9.50 1.55 13.69
C LEU A 181 -9.43 1.70 12.17
N VAL A 182 -8.26 2.04 11.62
CA VAL A 182 -8.00 2.13 10.18
C VAL A 182 -7.27 0.87 9.75
N ILE A 183 -7.80 0.16 8.75
CA ILE A 183 -7.28 -1.13 8.27
C ILE A 183 -6.98 -1.05 6.78
N ASN A 184 -5.85 -1.59 6.37
CA ASN A 184 -5.36 -1.53 5.00
C ASN A 184 -5.05 -2.96 4.50
N PRO A 185 -6.07 -3.73 4.11
CA PRO A 185 -5.89 -5.06 3.56
C PRO A 185 -5.51 -4.96 2.08
N GLU A 186 -4.33 -5.45 1.71
CA GLU A 186 -3.79 -5.33 0.36
C GLU A 186 -3.49 -6.71 -0.23
N ILE A 187 -4.30 -7.14 -1.19
CA ILE A 187 -4.06 -8.32 -2.04
C ILE A 187 -3.72 -7.82 -3.45
N THR A 188 -2.55 -7.24 -3.56
CA THR A 188 -2.10 -6.55 -4.78
C THR A 188 -1.67 -7.51 -5.88
N THR A 189 -1.34 -8.76 -5.54
CA THR A 189 -1.03 -9.79 -6.52
C THR A 189 -2.25 -10.18 -7.37
N ALA A 190 -3.47 -9.99 -6.88
CA ALA A 190 -4.70 -10.31 -7.60
C ALA A 190 -4.92 -9.49 -8.88
N HIS A 191 -4.33 -8.29 -8.97
CA HIS A 191 -4.40 -7.45 -10.17
C HIS A 191 -3.04 -7.21 -10.85
N ASN A 192 -2.01 -7.94 -10.40
CA ASN A 192 -0.69 -7.88 -11.04
C ASN A 192 -0.68 -8.58 -12.39
N ASN A 193 -0.07 -7.98 -13.40
CA ASN A 193 0.20 -8.67 -14.67
C ASN A 193 1.52 -9.46 -14.55
N MET A 194 1.44 -10.70 -14.08
CA MET A 194 2.60 -11.58 -13.91
C MET A 194 3.19 -12.09 -15.25
N LYS A 195 2.50 -11.89 -16.36
CA LYS A 195 2.97 -12.19 -17.73
C LYS A 195 3.71 -11.01 -18.38
N SER A 196 3.72 -9.84 -17.73
CA SER A 196 4.42 -8.66 -18.23
C SER A 196 5.82 -8.52 -17.63
N ARG A 197 6.84 -8.45 -18.48
CA ARG A 197 8.23 -8.24 -18.04
C ARG A 197 8.42 -6.97 -17.22
N GLU A 198 7.58 -5.97 -17.41
CA GLU A 198 7.68 -4.66 -16.73
C GLU A 198 7.06 -4.65 -15.33
N SER A 199 6.13 -5.58 -15.04
CA SER A 199 5.34 -5.55 -13.81
C SER A 199 5.25 -6.85 -13.03
N HIS A 200 5.65 -8.00 -13.59
CA HIS A 200 5.49 -9.32 -12.95
C HIS A 200 6.09 -9.42 -11.54
N PHE A 201 7.07 -8.59 -11.23
CA PHE A 201 7.84 -8.64 -9.99
C PHE A 201 7.41 -7.61 -8.93
N ILE A 202 6.49 -6.69 -9.25
CA ILE A 202 6.30 -5.47 -8.44
C ILE A 202 5.62 -5.77 -7.12
N PHE A 203 4.52 -6.54 -7.14
CA PHE A 203 3.58 -6.57 -6.02
C PHE A 203 3.78 -7.72 -5.03
N GLY A 204 3.40 -7.44 -3.77
CA GLY A 204 3.24 -8.40 -2.70
C GLY A 204 2.00 -8.08 -1.87
N ASP A 205 1.50 -9.08 -1.13
CA ASP A 205 0.29 -8.99 -0.33
C ASP A 205 0.62 -8.76 1.14
N VAL A 206 -0.28 -8.08 1.86
CA VAL A 206 -0.13 -7.79 3.30
C VAL A 206 -1.42 -7.20 3.86
N CYS A 207 -1.54 -7.11 5.16
CA CYS A 207 -2.51 -6.21 5.80
C CYS A 207 -1.85 -5.42 6.93
N THR A 208 -2.04 -4.10 6.92
CA THR A 208 -1.67 -3.24 8.05
C THR A 208 -2.91 -2.65 8.72
N ALA A 209 -2.75 -2.23 9.96
CA ALA A 209 -3.79 -1.49 10.68
C ALA A 209 -3.17 -0.42 11.59
N SER A 210 -3.94 0.61 11.91
CA SER A 210 -3.58 1.64 12.88
C SER A 210 -4.79 2.04 13.72
N VAL A 211 -4.55 2.31 15.01
CA VAL A 211 -5.53 2.92 15.91
C VAL A 211 -5.23 4.40 16.01
N VAL A 212 -6.21 5.23 15.64
CA VAL A 212 -6.16 6.68 15.74
C VAL A 212 -7.07 7.11 16.88
N GLN A 213 -6.53 7.82 17.90
CA GLN A 213 -7.24 8.15 19.13
C GLN A 213 -7.13 9.61 19.54
N LEU A 214 -8.22 10.13 20.10
CA LEU A 214 -8.23 11.34 20.90
C LEU A 214 -7.69 11.03 22.31
N ASN A 215 -6.71 11.82 22.79
CA ASN A 215 -6.19 11.72 24.17
C ASN A 215 -5.72 10.31 24.59
N SER A 216 -4.98 9.61 23.72
CA SER A 216 -4.50 8.24 23.99
C SER A 216 -3.67 8.11 25.26
N SER A 217 -3.91 7.04 26.02
CA SER A 217 -3.11 6.62 27.18
C SER A 217 -1.95 5.67 26.82
N SER A 218 -1.82 5.27 25.55
CA SER A 218 -0.74 4.38 25.08
C SER A 218 0.63 4.96 25.40
N LYS A 219 1.54 4.10 25.89
CA LYS A 219 2.94 4.48 26.16
C LYS A 219 3.75 4.68 24.88
N ASN A 220 3.32 4.07 23.77
CA ASN A 220 4.00 4.15 22.50
C ASN A 220 3.10 4.85 21.46
N LYS A 221 2.80 6.12 21.69
CA LYS A 221 1.93 6.92 20.85
C LYS A 221 2.68 8.01 20.12
N PHE A 222 2.13 8.39 18.97
CA PHE A 222 2.67 9.44 18.11
C PHE A 222 1.57 10.46 17.83
N LYS A 223 1.79 11.69 18.28
CA LYS A 223 0.86 12.79 18.04
C LYS A 223 0.87 13.15 16.56
N ILE A 224 -0.30 13.22 15.95
CA ILE A 224 -0.44 13.73 14.58
C ILE A 224 -0.40 15.26 14.66
N LEU A 225 0.65 15.86 14.10
CA LEU A 225 0.81 17.32 14.07
C LEU A 225 0.05 17.93 12.90
N ASP A 226 0.11 17.30 11.74
CA ASP A 226 -0.56 17.77 10.53
C ASP A 226 -0.71 16.67 9.48
N THR A 227 -1.71 16.79 8.62
CA THR A 227 -1.89 15.96 7.42
C THR A 227 -2.07 16.86 6.20
N LYS A 228 -1.32 16.60 5.12
CA LYS A 228 -1.44 17.34 3.86
C LYS A 228 -1.72 16.41 2.69
N LEU A 229 -2.77 16.71 1.93
CA LEU A 229 -3.28 15.87 0.86
C LEU A 229 -3.27 16.65 -0.47
N LYS A 230 -3.00 15.94 -1.58
CA LYS A 230 -3.09 16.47 -2.94
C LYS A 230 -3.50 15.37 -3.91
N THR A 231 -4.37 15.70 -4.85
CA THR A 231 -4.72 14.82 -5.97
C THR A 231 -4.61 15.57 -7.30
N VAL A 232 -4.15 14.87 -8.34
CA VAL A 232 -4.06 15.38 -9.71
C VAL A 232 -4.43 14.26 -10.66
N PHE A 233 -5.41 14.49 -11.55
CA PHE A 233 -5.83 13.43 -12.49
C PHE A 233 -4.69 13.03 -13.45
N SER A 234 -4.46 11.71 -13.56
CA SER A 234 -3.50 11.11 -14.51
C SER A 234 -3.87 9.67 -14.84
N ASN A 235 -3.68 9.30 -16.10
CA ASN A 235 -3.82 7.91 -16.58
C ASN A 235 -2.51 7.11 -16.54
N ASN A 236 -1.42 7.67 -16.01
CA ASN A 236 -0.11 7.02 -16.02
C ASN A 236 -0.01 5.81 -15.07
N ILE A 237 -0.93 5.69 -14.09
CA ILE A 237 -1.17 4.50 -13.28
C ILE A 237 -2.65 4.22 -13.33
N ARG A 238 -3.03 3.06 -13.91
CA ARG A 238 -4.44 2.74 -14.16
C ARG A 238 -4.69 1.23 -14.19
N ASN A 239 -5.91 0.83 -13.89
CA ASN A 239 -6.54 -0.40 -14.35
C ASN A 239 -8.01 -0.13 -14.71
N GLU A 240 -8.62 -1.05 -15.45
CA GLU A 240 -10.04 -1.03 -15.78
C GLU A 240 -10.84 -2.07 -14.99
N PHE A 241 -10.27 -2.55 -13.87
CA PHE A 241 -10.93 -3.53 -13.02
C PHE A 241 -12.00 -2.86 -12.16
N GLY A 242 -13.25 -3.35 -12.26
CA GLY A 242 -14.34 -2.88 -11.43
C GLY A 242 -15.70 -3.42 -11.86
N PHE A 243 -16.70 -3.27 -10.98
CA PHE A 243 -18.06 -3.76 -11.22
C PHE A 243 -18.69 -3.19 -12.48
N ILE A 244 -18.45 -1.91 -12.78
CA ILE A 244 -19.05 -1.21 -13.91
C ILE A 244 -18.63 -1.78 -15.27
N ASN A 245 -17.52 -2.51 -15.34
CA ASN A 245 -17.04 -3.16 -16.57
C ASN A 245 -18.06 -4.15 -17.16
N HIS A 246 -18.93 -4.72 -16.36
CA HIS A 246 -19.98 -5.64 -16.82
C HIS A 246 -21.05 -4.99 -17.71
N ILE A 247 -21.22 -3.68 -17.61
CA ILE A 247 -22.25 -2.94 -18.36
C ILE A 247 -21.66 -2.12 -19.51
N GLU A 248 -20.36 -2.08 -19.65
CA GLU A 248 -19.71 -1.44 -20.80
C GLU A 248 -19.87 -2.33 -22.04
N ASN A 249 -20.23 -1.71 -23.16
CA ASN A 249 -20.35 -2.41 -24.45
C ASN A 249 -18.96 -2.62 -25.09
N LYS A 250 -18.05 -3.28 -24.36
CA LYS A 250 -16.68 -3.58 -24.77
C LYS A 250 -16.27 -4.96 -24.26
N THR A 251 -15.58 -5.72 -25.10
CA THR A 251 -14.90 -6.95 -24.67
C THR A 251 -13.48 -6.57 -24.22
N TYR A 252 -13.16 -6.85 -22.97
CA TYR A 252 -11.82 -6.65 -22.42
C TYR A 252 -10.97 -7.90 -22.60
N GLN A 253 -9.69 -7.71 -22.96
CA GLN A 253 -8.69 -8.75 -22.80
C GLN A 253 -8.27 -8.81 -21.31
N GLU A 254 -7.82 -9.97 -20.85
CA GLU A 254 -7.46 -10.17 -19.43
C GLU A 254 -6.41 -9.13 -18.95
N ASP A 255 -5.41 -8.82 -19.76
CA ASP A 255 -4.36 -7.86 -19.44
C ASP A 255 -4.85 -6.40 -19.40
N GLU A 256 -5.95 -6.06 -20.07
CA GLU A 256 -6.54 -4.70 -20.02
C GLU A 256 -7.14 -4.39 -18.64
N LEU A 257 -7.60 -5.41 -17.91
CA LEU A 257 -8.18 -5.28 -16.57
C LEU A 257 -7.12 -5.20 -15.48
N LEU A 258 -5.87 -5.57 -15.80
CA LEU A 258 -4.77 -5.61 -14.84
C LEU A 258 -4.07 -4.25 -14.70
N PHE A 259 -3.20 -4.16 -13.72
CA PHE A 259 -2.41 -2.96 -13.44
C PHE A 259 -1.54 -2.56 -14.63
N LYS A 260 -1.61 -1.28 -15.01
CA LYS A 260 -0.79 -0.66 -16.05
C LYS A 260 -0.14 0.61 -15.53
N GLN A 261 1.11 0.84 -15.88
CA GLN A 261 1.81 2.09 -15.56
C GLN A 261 2.74 2.56 -16.67
N ASN A 262 2.88 3.88 -16.77
CA ASN A 262 3.97 4.53 -17.49
C ASN A 262 5.02 5.01 -16.47
N GLY A 263 5.94 4.12 -16.09
CA GLY A 263 6.88 4.37 -15.00
C GLY A 263 7.75 5.62 -15.21
N ARG A 264 8.13 5.96 -16.46
CA ARG A 264 8.91 7.17 -16.76
C ARG A 264 8.12 8.45 -16.51
N SER A 265 6.86 8.49 -16.92
CA SER A 265 5.98 9.64 -16.67
C SER A 265 5.67 9.77 -15.19
N VAL A 266 5.36 8.66 -14.52
CA VAL A 266 5.15 8.62 -13.06
C VAL A 266 6.35 9.23 -12.32
N PHE A 267 7.57 8.78 -12.63
CA PHE A 267 8.79 9.31 -12.01
C PHE A 267 8.91 10.83 -12.18
N LYS A 268 8.74 11.33 -13.40
CA LYS A 268 8.89 12.75 -13.74
C LYS A 268 7.84 13.65 -13.09
N GLU A 269 6.62 13.13 -12.89
CA GLU A 269 5.48 13.91 -12.43
C GLU A 269 5.29 13.79 -10.92
N VAL A 270 5.31 12.58 -10.36
CA VAL A 270 5.00 12.34 -8.93
C VAL A 270 6.13 12.81 -8.02
N CYS A 271 7.40 12.52 -8.36
CA CYS A 271 8.50 12.85 -7.46
C CYS A 271 8.61 14.34 -7.12
N PRO A 272 8.56 15.28 -8.09
CA PRO A 272 8.54 16.70 -7.77
C PRO A 272 7.30 17.14 -6.96
N MET A 273 6.13 16.56 -7.24
CA MET A 273 4.91 16.88 -6.48
C MET A 273 5.00 16.43 -5.01
N VAL A 274 5.63 15.29 -4.74
CA VAL A 274 5.86 14.82 -3.36
C VAL A 274 6.80 15.75 -2.63
N VAL A 275 7.93 16.13 -3.24
CA VAL A 275 8.88 17.09 -2.65
C VAL A 275 8.18 18.41 -2.33
N GLN A 276 7.49 18.99 -3.31
CA GLN A 276 6.76 20.25 -3.13
C GLN A 276 5.74 20.16 -1.99
N LEU A 277 4.95 19.08 -1.92
CA LEU A 277 3.91 18.91 -0.89
C LEU A 277 4.54 18.84 0.51
N ILE A 278 5.65 18.11 0.67
CA ILE A 278 6.36 17.99 1.96
C ILE A 278 6.96 19.35 2.36
N GLU A 279 7.65 20.04 1.46
CA GLU A 279 8.22 21.38 1.71
C GLU A 279 7.15 22.40 2.14
N GLU A 280 6.02 22.43 1.42
CA GLU A 280 4.89 23.29 1.77
C GLU A 280 4.30 22.94 3.14
N GLN A 281 4.24 21.64 3.50
CA GLN A 281 3.75 21.20 4.79
C GLN A 281 4.70 21.61 5.93
N LEU A 282 5.99 21.38 5.77
CA LEU A 282 7.00 21.80 6.73
C LEU A 282 6.97 23.31 6.95
N ASN A 283 6.93 24.09 5.87
CA ASN A 283 6.84 25.56 5.94
C ASN A 283 5.58 26.03 6.69
N THR A 284 4.42 25.35 6.51
CA THR A 284 3.18 25.69 7.22
C THR A 284 3.32 25.49 8.74
N LEU A 285 4.11 24.52 9.15
CA LEU A 285 4.38 24.21 10.55
C LEU A 285 5.60 24.96 11.13
N ASN A 286 6.28 25.81 10.35
CA ASN A 286 7.56 26.43 10.65
C ASN A 286 8.63 25.39 11.04
N LEU A 287 8.68 24.28 10.32
CA LEU A 287 9.66 23.20 10.43
C LEU A 287 10.57 23.20 9.19
N SER A 288 11.77 22.67 9.39
CA SER A 288 12.71 22.32 8.32
C SER A 288 12.83 20.80 8.16
N THR A 289 13.53 20.35 7.15
CA THR A 289 13.87 18.94 6.96
C THR A 289 14.76 18.38 8.08
N ASP A 290 15.53 19.24 8.77
CA ASP A 290 16.38 18.85 9.91
C ASP A 290 15.57 18.56 11.17
N ASP A 291 14.36 19.08 11.28
CA ASP A 291 13.44 18.80 12.38
C ASP A 291 12.79 17.40 12.26
N ILE A 292 12.93 16.74 11.09
CA ILE A 292 12.37 15.41 10.82
C ILE A 292 13.47 14.35 10.98
N SER A 293 13.35 13.55 12.02
CA SER A 293 14.32 12.51 12.36
C SER A 293 14.18 11.25 11.50
N GLN A 294 12.94 10.89 11.08
CA GLN A 294 12.69 9.72 10.24
C GLN A 294 11.62 9.99 9.17
N TYR A 295 11.78 9.32 8.02
CA TYR A 295 10.88 9.38 6.86
C TYR A 295 10.42 7.97 6.48
N TRP A 296 9.12 7.67 6.57
CA TRP A 296 8.52 6.40 6.12
C TRP A 296 7.76 6.65 4.83
N MET A 297 8.49 6.45 3.73
CA MET A 297 7.99 6.71 2.38
C MET A 297 7.23 5.52 1.82
N HIS A 298 6.38 5.78 0.83
CA HIS A 298 5.75 4.73 0.04
C HIS A 298 6.78 3.77 -0.55
N GLN A 299 6.52 2.47 -0.47
CA GLN A 299 7.42 1.41 -0.89
C GLN A 299 7.03 0.87 -2.28
N ALA A 300 7.23 1.67 -3.33
CA ALA A 300 6.95 1.28 -4.71
C ALA A 300 8.21 0.95 -5.51
N ASN A 301 9.25 1.75 -5.34
CA ASN A 301 10.52 1.64 -6.05
C ASN A 301 11.60 2.41 -5.31
N ILE A 302 12.73 1.77 -5.06
CA ILE A 302 13.83 2.36 -4.29
C ILE A 302 14.41 3.62 -4.95
N ASN A 303 14.43 3.67 -6.30
CA ASN A 303 14.97 4.81 -7.03
C ASN A 303 14.08 6.05 -6.92
N LEU A 304 12.74 5.88 -6.82
CA LEU A 304 11.80 6.98 -6.53
C LEU A 304 12.10 7.58 -5.16
N ASN A 305 12.20 6.75 -4.13
CA ASN A 305 12.44 7.19 -2.76
C ASN A 305 13.81 7.88 -2.63
N LYS A 306 14.87 7.31 -3.23
CA LYS A 306 16.20 7.94 -3.26
C LYS A 306 16.16 9.33 -3.90
N TRP A 307 15.49 9.47 -5.04
CA TRP A 307 15.40 10.76 -5.70
C TRP A 307 14.66 11.80 -4.86
N ILE A 308 13.50 11.43 -4.27
CA ILE A 308 12.71 12.34 -3.42
C ILE A 308 13.52 12.76 -2.20
N LEU A 309 14.12 11.80 -1.49
CA LEU A 309 14.86 12.06 -0.27
C LEU A 309 16.14 12.86 -0.53
N ASN A 310 16.87 12.57 -1.61
CA ASN A 310 18.05 13.37 -2.00
C ASN A 310 17.69 14.82 -2.32
N LYS A 311 16.49 15.06 -2.88
CA LYS A 311 16.01 16.43 -3.12
C LYS A 311 15.59 17.16 -1.85
N LEU A 312 14.99 16.44 -0.90
CA LEU A 312 14.57 17.02 0.39
C LEU A 312 15.74 17.27 1.36
N LEU A 313 16.78 16.44 1.30
CA LEU A 313 17.82 16.36 2.34
C LEU A 313 19.23 16.71 1.81
N ASP A 314 19.33 17.19 0.58
CA ASP A 314 20.58 17.61 -0.07
C ASP A 314 21.71 16.55 -0.01
N GLY A 315 21.37 15.26 -0.24
CA GLY A 315 22.37 14.18 -0.27
C GLY A 315 21.79 12.79 0.00
N ASP A 316 22.71 11.81 0.08
CA ASP A 316 22.36 10.43 0.37
C ASP A 316 21.82 10.27 1.81
N VAL A 317 20.76 9.49 1.93
CA VAL A 317 20.03 9.31 3.17
C VAL A 317 20.29 7.91 3.75
N ASP A 318 20.68 7.87 5.01
CA ASP A 318 20.87 6.63 5.79
C ASP A 318 19.53 5.88 5.93
N GLU A 319 19.57 4.55 5.82
CA GLU A 319 18.40 3.67 6.02
C GLU A 319 17.78 3.80 7.42
N LYS A 320 18.52 4.22 8.43
CA LYS A 320 17.95 4.53 9.75
C LYS A 320 17.02 5.72 9.70
N ARG A 321 17.35 6.73 8.86
CA ARG A 321 16.53 7.93 8.67
C ARG A 321 15.36 7.67 7.71
N ALA A 322 15.53 6.79 6.72
CA ALA A 322 14.50 6.42 5.76
C ALA A 322 14.48 4.90 5.51
N PRO A 323 13.84 4.14 6.41
CA PRO A 323 13.82 2.68 6.33
C PRO A 323 13.21 2.16 5.03
N ASN A 324 13.86 1.15 4.46
CA ASN A 324 13.38 0.41 3.31
C ASN A 324 12.80 -0.94 3.75
N VAL A 325 11.63 -1.28 3.23
CA VAL A 325 11.01 -2.62 3.40
C VAL A 325 10.64 -3.24 2.06
N LEU A 326 10.97 -2.53 0.97
CA LEU A 326 10.66 -2.95 -0.39
C LEU A 326 11.40 -4.24 -0.80
N ASP A 327 12.62 -4.43 -0.30
CA ASP A 327 13.43 -5.61 -0.56
C ASP A 327 12.80 -6.90 0.02
N GLU A 328 12.08 -6.80 1.14
CA GLU A 328 11.41 -7.92 1.82
C GLU A 328 9.95 -8.11 1.36
N PHE A 329 9.21 -7.01 1.20
CA PHE A 329 7.75 -7.06 1.00
C PHE A 329 7.30 -6.83 -0.45
N GLY A 330 8.17 -6.27 -1.32
CA GLY A 330 7.75 -5.71 -2.59
C GLY A 330 6.85 -4.48 -2.42
N ASN A 331 6.15 -4.09 -3.48
CA ASN A 331 5.15 -3.04 -3.40
C ASN A 331 3.82 -3.63 -2.89
N THR A 332 3.44 -3.27 -1.69
CA THR A 332 2.21 -3.73 -1.02
C THR A 332 1.07 -2.70 -1.12
N GLY A 333 0.92 -2.07 -2.29
CA GLY A 333 -0.13 -1.07 -2.47
C GLY A 333 -0.01 0.10 -1.51
N SER A 334 -1.02 0.35 -0.68
CA SER A 334 -1.02 1.47 0.25
C SER A 334 -0.27 1.21 1.56
N ALA A 335 0.01 -0.06 1.90
CA ALA A 335 0.50 -0.44 3.22
C ALA A 335 2.00 -0.17 3.45
N GLY A 336 2.80 -0.03 2.40
CA GLY A 336 4.27 -0.03 2.49
C GLY A 336 4.86 1.01 3.44
N SER A 337 4.35 2.24 3.46
CA SER A 337 4.82 3.27 4.40
C SER A 337 4.49 2.94 5.86
N LEU A 338 3.33 2.31 6.10
CA LEU A 338 2.93 1.88 7.45
C LEU A 338 3.69 0.64 7.92
N ILE A 339 4.07 -0.28 7.01
CA ILE A 339 4.99 -1.39 7.33
C ILE A 339 6.33 -0.83 7.78
N ALA A 340 6.91 0.11 7.03
CA ALA A 340 8.16 0.75 7.40
C ALA A 340 8.08 1.45 8.76
N PHE A 341 6.99 2.17 9.02
CA PHE A 341 6.72 2.80 10.32
C PHE A 341 6.55 1.76 11.44
N HIS A 342 5.78 0.70 11.22
CA HIS A 342 5.55 -0.35 12.20
C HIS A 342 6.84 -1.07 12.62
N LYS A 343 7.68 -1.44 11.65
CA LYS A 343 8.92 -2.20 11.87
C LYS A 343 10.09 -1.35 12.38
N PHE A 344 10.19 -0.11 11.92
CA PHE A 344 11.41 0.71 12.06
C PHE A 344 11.11 2.13 12.56
N ASN A 345 10.24 2.27 13.56
CA ASN A 345 10.13 3.55 14.21
C ASN A 345 11.11 3.61 15.41
N HIS A 346 12.08 4.50 15.30
CA HIS A 346 13.14 4.68 16.29
C HIS A 346 13.14 6.09 16.89
N LEU A 347 11.98 6.78 16.79
CA LEU A 347 11.86 8.13 17.37
C LEU A 347 11.96 8.09 18.88
N GLU A 348 12.77 8.99 19.43
CA GLU A 348 12.78 9.33 20.85
C GLU A 348 11.71 10.37 21.16
N LYS A 349 11.36 10.51 22.43
CA LYS A 349 10.36 11.49 22.88
C LYS A 349 10.70 12.91 22.39
N GLY A 350 9.72 13.57 21.78
CA GLY A 350 9.83 14.90 21.17
C GLY A 350 10.39 14.92 19.76
N GLN A 351 10.93 13.81 19.25
CA GLN A 351 11.36 13.74 17.85
C GLN A 351 10.18 13.60 16.91
N LYS A 352 10.34 14.17 15.73
CA LYS A 352 9.32 14.17 14.66
C LYS A 352 9.69 13.21 13.55
N GLY A 353 8.66 12.64 12.93
CA GLY A 353 8.78 11.81 11.75
C GLY A 353 7.70 12.13 10.72
N LEU A 354 7.93 11.67 9.50
CA LEU A 354 7.07 11.92 8.36
C LEU A 354 6.69 10.60 7.68
N ILE A 355 5.37 10.32 7.60
CA ILE A 355 4.81 9.19 6.85
C ILE A 355 4.24 9.76 5.56
N CYS A 356 4.72 9.29 4.38
CA CYS A 356 4.24 9.77 3.10
C CYS A 356 3.91 8.62 2.16
N SER A 357 2.70 8.64 1.61
CA SER A 357 2.26 7.74 0.54
C SER A 357 1.86 8.51 -0.70
N PHE A 358 2.13 7.93 -1.86
CA PHE A 358 1.80 8.52 -3.17
C PHE A 358 1.59 7.43 -4.22
N GLY A 359 0.77 7.70 -5.22
CA GLY A 359 0.50 6.73 -6.27
C GLY A 359 -0.56 7.15 -7.26
N GLY A 360 -1.28 6.14 -7.76
CA GLY A 360 -2.30 6.32 -8.79
C GLY A 360 -3.31 7.41 -8.45
N GLY A 361 -3.76 8.05 -9.47
CA GLY A 361 -4.68 9.16 -9.37
C GLY A 361 -4.26 10.39 -10.16
N TYR A 362 -3.15 11.12 -9.90
CA TYR A 362 -2.23 10.91 -8.76
C TYR A 362 -2.84 11.31 -7.43
N SER A 363 -2.43 10.64 -6.39
CA SER A 363 -2.77 10.98 -5.02
C SER A 363 -1.51 10.99 -4.15
N ILE A 364 -1.41 11.96 -3.23
CA ILE A 364 -0.29 12.12 -2.31
C ILE A 364 -0.86 12.51 -0.96
N CYS A 365 -0.40 11.87 0.11
CA CYS A 365 -0.67 12.32 1.47
C CYS A 365 0.58 12.19 2.34
N SER A 366 0.89 13.25 3.07
CA SER A 366 1.95 13.32 4.06
C SER A 366 1.38 13.60 5.44
N ILE A 367 1.87 12.87 6.44
CA ILE A 367 1.49 12.98 7.85
C ILE A 367 2.75 13.27 8.65
N ILE A 368 2.77 14.38 9.37
CA ILE A 368 3.85 14.71 10.32
C ILE A 368 3.40 14.31 11.71
N ILE A 369 4.23 13.53 12.39
CA ILE A 369 3.99 13.00 13.73
C ILE A 369 5.11 13.40 14.69
N GLU A 370 4.81 13.41 15.99
CA GLU A 370 5.77 13.60 17.07
C GLU A 370 5.63 12.49 18.09
N LYS A 371 6.74 11.91 18.53
CA LYS A 371 6.79 10.88 19.58
C LYS A 371 6.52 11.51 20.94
N GLU A 372 5.56 10.97 21.69
CA GLU A 372 5.16 11.43 23.03
C GLU A 372 5.77 10.58 24.18
#